data_6472f4eac578b961de0d0cd3da4e8bd8
#
_entry.id   6472f4eac578b961de0d0cd3da4e8bd8
#
_cell.length_a   1.000
_cell.length_b   1.000
_cell.length_c   1.000
_cell.angle_alpha   90.00
_cell.angle_beta   90.00
_cell.angle_gamma   90.00
#
_symmetry.space_group_name_H-M   'P 1'
#
loop_
_entity.id
_entity.type
_entity.pdbx_description
1 polymer ?
#
loop_
_entity_poly.entity_id
_entity_poly.type
_entity_poly.pdbx_seq_one_letter_code
_entity_poly.pdbx_strand_id
1 'polypeptide(L)'
;MIEKSFINDQLGINFNSYIDDKLNVWFKAKQVAQILKYKNTDNAIKRHVSENHKIKIFQPRETRSSTFTYFIDEAGFYELVFRSRLPTAKMFREWTFSKVLPSIRKYGYYKFRDSKIKQEVIIDGKNIINTKFLVNMLQVKMVIL
;
A
#
# COMPACT_ATOMS: atom_id res chain seq x y z
N MET A 1 -10.99 -0.71 -14.91
CA MET A 1 -10.02 -0.39 -13.83
C MET A 1 -9.48 1.00 -14.09
N ILE A 2 -9.60 1.89 -13.11
CA ILE A 2 -9.11 3.28 -13.22
C ILE A 2 -7.73 3.34 -12.58
N GLU A 3 -6.75 3.84 -13.33
CA GLU A 3 -5.39 4.05 -12.83
C GLU A 3 -5.29 5.42 -12.13
N LYS A 4 -4.69 5.44 -10.95
CA LYS A 4 -4.27 6.66 -10.25
C LYS A 4 -2.78 6.58 -9.95
N SER A 5 -2.03 7.53 -10.48
CA SER A 5 -0.58 7.63 -10.24
C SER A 5 -0.29 8.59 -9.10
N PHE A 6 0.58 8.17 -8.20
CA PHE A 6 1.16 9.03 -7.16
C PHE A 6 2.65 9.16 -7.44
N ILE A 7 3.07 10.37 -7.72
CA ILE A 7 4.48 10.70 -7.96
C ILE A 7 4.95 11.54 -6.78
N ASN A 8 6.00 11.10 -6.13
CA ASN A 8 6.74 11.93 -5.20
C ASN A 8 8.15 12.12 -5.75
N ASP A 9 8.35 13.23 -6.46
CA ASP A 9 9.62 13.57 -7.12
C ASP A 9 10.77 13.75 -6.14
N GLN A 10 10.47 14.21 -4.90
CA GLN A 10 11.49 14.42 -3.87
C GLN A 10 12.09 13.12 -3.34
N LEU A 11 11.34 12.04 -3.38
CA LEU A 11 11.77 10.72 -2.90
C LEU A 11 12.02 9.72 -4.03
N GLY A 12 11.83 10.12 -5.29
CA GLY A 12 11.97 9.23 -6.44
C GLY A 12 10.96 8.06 -6.44
N ILE A 13 9.82 8.24 -5.79
CA ILE A 13 8.80 7.19 -5.67
C ILE A 13 7.71 7.44 -6.70
N ASN A 14 7.59 6.53 -7.64
CA ASN A 14 6.47 6.45 -8.56
C ASN A 14 5.61 5.23 -8.17
N PHE A 15 4.37 5.48 -7.81
CA PHE A 15 3.48 4.47 -7.27
C PHE A 15 2.11 4.56 -7.95
N ASN A 16 1.70 3.50 -8.61
CA ASN A 16 0.42 3.41 -9.27
C ASN A 16 -0.54 2.52 -8.49
N SER A 17 -1.73 3.05 -8.22
CA SER A 17 -2.86 2.28 -7.74
C SER A 17 -3.94 2.18 -8.81
N TYR A 18 -4.72 1.12 -8.74
CA TYR A 18 -5.79 0.81 -9.67
C TYR A 18 -7.07 0.60 -8.86
N ILE A 19 -8.18 1.11 -9.35
CA ILE A 19 -9.49 0.93 -8.73
C ILE A 19 -10.34 0.09 -9.67
N ASP A 20 -10.88 -1.02 -9.18
CA ASP A 20 -11.80 -1.86 -9.94
C ASP A 20 -13.26 -1.35 -9.88
N ASP A 21 -14.15 -2.00 -10.60
CA ASP A 21 -15.57 -1.60 -10.67
C ASP A 21 -16.33 -1.77 -9.35
N LYS A 22 -15.75 -2.52 -8.42
CA LYS A 22 -16.26 -2.69 -7.03
C LYS A 22 -15.63 -1.73 -6.03
N LEU A 23 -14.84 -0.76 -6.52
CA LEU A 23 -14.09 0.21 -5.71
C LEU A 23 -12.98 -0.41 -4.84
N ASN A 24 -12.52 -1.64 -5.15
CA ASN A 24 -11.34 -2.20 -4.51
C ASN A 24 -10.08 -1.56 -5.08
N VAL A 25 -9.12 -1.32 -4.21
CA VAL A 25 -7.82 -0.76 -4.59
C VAL A 25 -6.82 -1.88 -4.82
N TRP A 26 -6.12 -1.80 -5.93
CA TRP A 26 -5.09 -2.74 -6.33
C TRP A 26 -3.77 -2.03 -6.57
N PHE A 27 -2.67 -2.71 -6.29
CA PHE A 27 -1.32 -2.20 -6.45
C PHE A 27 -0.48 -3.15 -7.28
N LYS A 28 0.42 -2.61 -8.11
CA LYS A 28 1.45 -3.44 -8.75
C LYS A 28 2.39 -3.97 -7.68
N ALA A 29 2.34 -5.27 -7.42
CA ALA A 29 3.09 -5.92 -6.36
C ALA A 29 4.59 -5.66 -6.43
N LYS A 30 5.15 -5.66 -7.65
CA LYS A 30 6.58 -5.39 -7.88
C LYS A 30 6.99 -3.98 -7.46
N GLN A 31 6.16 -2.97 -7.74
CA GLN A 31 6.44 -1.59 -7.32
C GLN A 31 6.46 -1.48 -5.78
N VAL A 32 5.47 -2.09 -5.11
CA VAL A 32 5.42 -2.13 -3.64
C VAL A 32 6.66 -2.82 -3.06
N ALA A 33 7.02 -3.98 -3.58
CA ALA A 33 8.19 -4.72 -3.11
C ALA A 33 9.50 -3.94 -3.33
N GLN A 34 9.62 -3.18 -4.43
CA GLN A 34 10.78 -2.32 -4.70
C GLN A 34 10.86 -1.15 -3.71
N ILE A 35 9.76 -0.47 -3.43
CA ILE A 35 9.68 0.61 -2.45
C ILE A 35 10.07 0.10 -1.06
N LEU A 36 9.63 -1.10 -0.71
CA LEU A 36 9.94 -1.76 0.56
C LEU A 36 11.36 -2.37 0.59
N LYS A 37 12.17 -2.15 -0.47
CA LYS A 37 13.57 -2.57 -0.55
C LYS A 37 13.79 -4.09 -0.46
N TYR A 38 12.86 -4.88 -0.95
CA TYR A 38 13.08 -6.31 -1.10
C TYR A 38 14.15 -6.58 -2.17
N LYS A 39 15.15 -7.37 -1.86
CA LYS A 39 16.23 -7.72 -2.81
C LYS A 39 15.72 -8.54 -4.00
N ASN A 40 14.82 -9.47 -3.73
CA ASN A 40 14.17 -10.29 -4.75
C ASN A 40 12.65 -10.07 -4.63
N THR A 41 12.13 -9.19 -5.48
CA THR A 41 10.71 -8.79 -5.45
C THR A 41 9.77 -9.94 -5.79
N ASP A 42 10.11 -10.75 -6.78
CA ASP A 42 9.26 -11.88 -7.19
C ASP A 42 9.14 -12.95 -6.11
N ASN A 43 10.25 -13.26 -5.46
CA ASN A 43 10.27 -14.19 -4.34
C ASN A 43 9.51 -13.61 -3.13
N ALA A 44 9.66 -12.33 -2.83
CA ALA A 44 8.93 -11.68 -1.75
C ALA A 44 7.41 -11.76 -1.98
N ILE A 45 6.94 -11.46 -3.19
CA ILE A 45 5.53 -11.53 -3.54
C ILE A 45 4.99 -12.96 -3.39
N LYS A 46 5.72 -13.94 -3.93
CA LYS A 46 5.30 -15.35 -3.85
C LYS A 46 5.25 -15.88 -2.42
N ARG A 47 6.20 -15.51 -1.58
CA ARG A 47 6.34 -16.04 -0.21
C ARG A 47 5.51 -15.31 0.83
N HIS A 48 5.30 -14.02 0.65
CA HIS A 48 4.74 -13.16 1.69
C HIS A 48 3.31 -12.72 1.43
N VAL A 49 2.86 -12.75 0.17
CA VAL A 49 1.49 -12.38 -0.18
C VAL A 49 0.65 -13.64 -0.37
N SER A 50 -0.42 -13.73 0.41
CA SER A 50 -1.40 -14.83 0.32
C SER A 50 -2.06 -14.88 -1.05
N GLU A 51 -2.42 -16.08 -1.53
CA GLU A 51 -3.04 -16.26 -2.85
C GLU A 51 -4.36 -15.48 -2.99
N ASN A 52 -5.12 -15.35 -1.91
CA ASN A 52 -6.39 -14.60 -1.89
C ASN A 52 -6.20 -13.08 -2.06
N HIS A 53 -4.99 -12.56 -1.87
CA HIS A 53 -4.68 -11.14 -1.88
C HIS A 53 -3.81 -10.73 -3.08
N LYS A 54 -3.66 -11.63 -4.06
CA LYS A 54 -2.95 -11.34 -5.30
C LYS A 54 -3.66 -11.92 -6.51
N ILE A 55 -3.61 -11.19 -7.60
CA ILE A 55 -4.08 -11.64 -8.91
C ILE A 55 -2.95 -11.49 -9.92
N LYS A 56 -2.98 -12.36 -10.92
CA LYS A 56 -2.00 -12.36 -12.02
C LYS A 56 -2.68 -11.88 -13.27
N ILE A 57 -2.26 -10.74 -13.79
CA ILE A 57 -2.83 -10.12 -14.98
C ILE A 57 -1.84 -10.24 -16.13
N PHE A 58 -2.33 -10.72 -17.26
CA PHE A 58 -1.57 -10.75 -18.49
C PHE A 58 -1.49 -9.35 -19.09
N GLN A 59 -0.27 -8.88 -19.36
CA GLN A 59 -0.04 -7.63 -20.08
C GLN A 59 0.58 -7.97 -21.44
N PRO A 60 -0.18 -7.82 -22.54
CA PRO A 60 0.39 -7.93 -23.87
C PRO A 60 1.40 -6.79 -24.07
N ARG A 61 2.61 -7.15 -24.47
CA ARG A 61 3.61 -6.18 -24.93
C ARG A 61 3.75 -6.30 -26.44
N GLU A 62 4.02 -5.17 -27.09
CA GLU A 62 4.31 -5.12 -28.53
C GLU A 62 5.59 -5.89 -28.91
N THR A 63 6.44 -6.18 -27.94
CA THR A 63 7.64 -7.01 -28.08
C THR A 63 7.41 -8.42 -27.59
N ARG A 64 8.05 -9.40 -28.24
CA ARG A 64 7.88 -10.86 -28.16
C ARG A 64 7.77 -11.55 -26.78
N SER A 65 7.82 -10.84 -25.67
CA SER A 65 7.61 -11.43 -24.35
C SER A 65 6.38 -10.86 -23.67
N SER A 66 5.29 -11.59 -23.75
CA SER A 66 4.13 -11.38 -22.88
C SER A 66 4.53 -11.62 -21.43
N THR A 67 4.31 -10.64 -20.58
CA THR A 67 4.63 -10.76 -19.16
C THR A 67 3.39 -10.69 -18.30
N PHE A 68 3.32 -11.59 -17.34
CA PHE A 68 2.32 -11.49 -16.27
C PHE A 68 2.79 -10.52 -15.21
N THR A 69 1.88 -9.70 -14.74
CA THR A 69 2.11 -8.79 -13.62
C THR A 69 1.21 -9.18 -12.44
N TYR A 70 1.80 -9.30 -11.26
CA TYR A 70 1.03 -9.49 -10.04
C TYR A 70 0.49 -8.16 -9.55
N PHE A 71 -0.81 -8.14 -9.26
CA PHE A 71 -1.47 -7.08 -8.52
C PHE A 71 -1.87 -7.63 -7.16
N ILE A 72 -1.77 -6.80 -6.15
CA ILE A 72 -2.15 -7.10 -4.77
C ILE A 72 -3.20 -6.10 -4.29
N ASP A 73 -4.12 -6.58 -3.47
CA ASP A 73 -5.08 -5.74 -2.78
C ASP A 73 -4.45 -5.06 -1.55
N GLU A 74 -5.25 -4.34 -0.79
CA GLU A 74 -4.77 -3.64 0.40
C GLU A 74 -4.22 -4.61 1.47
N ALA A 75 -4.85 -5.77 1.65
CA ALA A 75 -4.35 -6.77 2.59
C ALA A 75 -3.00 -7.33 2.16
N GLY A 76 -2.81 -7.64 0.87
CA GLY A 76 -1.53 -8.07 0.32
C GLY A 76 -0.45 -6.98 0.44
N PHE A 77 -0.82 -5.71 0.32
CA PHE A 77 0.07 -4.59 0.59
C PHE A 77 0.57 -4.62 2.04
N TYR A 78 -0.32 -4.79 3.02
CA TYR A 78 0.07 -4.88 4.43
C TYR A 78 0.92 -6.12 4.72
N GLU A 79 0.65 -7.25 4.08
CA GLU A 79 1.49 -8.45 4.22
C GLU A 79 2.95 -8.18 3.82
N LEU A 80 3.18 -7.44 2.73
CA LEU A 80 4.52 -7.02 2.33
C LEU A 80 5.13 -6.00 3.30
N VAL A 81 4.37 -5.00 3.73
CA VAL A 81 4.85 -3.99 4.70
C VAL A 81 5.28 -4.64 6.01
N PHE A 82 4.48 -5.54 6.54
CA PHE A 82 4.75 -6.15 7.85
C PHE A 82 5.94 -7.12 7.83
N ARG A 83 6.33 -7.64 6.67
CA ARG A 83 7.49 -8.50 6.49
C ARG A 83 8.75 -7.75 6.06
N SER A 84 8.63 -6.49 5.69
CA SER A 84 9.77 -5.68 5.27
C SER A 84 10.71 -5.38 6.44
N ARG A 85 12.01 -5.41 6.14
CA ARG A 85 13.08 -5.04 7.09
C ARG A 85 13.39 -3.54 7.07
N LEU A 86 12.73 -2.79 6.20
CA LEU A 86 12.91 -1.35 6.10
C LEU A 86 12.56 -0.69 7.44
N PRO A 87 13.39 0.22 7.99
CA PRO A 87 13.11 0.89 9.27
C PRO A 87 11.74 1.56 9.32
N THR A 88 11.32 2.24 8.25
CA THR A 88 9.99 2.86 8.15
C THR A 88 8.85 1.84 8.20
N ALA A 89 9.02 0.68 7.57
CA ALA A 89 8.04 -0.40 7.62
C ALA A 89 7.94 -1.02 9.03
N LYS A 90 9.07 -1.17 9.73
CA LYS A 90 9.08 -1.62 11.13
C LYS A 90 8.39 -0.63 12.05
N MET A 91 8.62 0.66 11.86
CA MET A 91 7.94 1.72 12.63
C MET A 91 6.43 1.72 12.39
N PHE A 92 6.01 1.54 11.14
CA PHE A 92 4.61 1.41 10.80
C PHE A 92 3.95 0.20 11.49
N ARG A 93 4.61 -0.96 11.47
CA ARG A 93 4.15 -2.17 12.16
C ARG A 93 4.02 -1.94 13.66
N GLU A 94 5.04 -1.36 14.29
CA GLU A 94 5.04 -1.06 15.73
C GLU A 94 3.92 -0.09 16.09
N TRP A 95 3.75 0.98 15.34
CA TRP A 95 2.66 1.93 15.55
C TRP A 95 1.28 1.27 15.39
N THR A 96 1.11 0.42 14.37
CA THR A 96 -0.15 -0.31 14.14
C THR A 96 -0.49 -1.19 15.35
N PHE A 97 0.47 -1.97 15.82
CA PHE A 97 0.24 -2.94 16.91
C PHE A 97 0.12 -2.28 18.28
N SER A 98 0.87 -1.21 18.53
CA SER A 98 0.89 -0.58 19.87
C SER A 98 -0.12 0.56 20.03
N LYS A 99 -0.59 1.17 18.96
CA LYS A 99 -1.49 2.34 19.00
C LYS A 99 -2.81 2.11 18.26
N VAL A 100 -2.75 1.74 16.98
CA VAL A 100 -3.94 1.68 16.12
C VAL A 100 -4.89 0.55 16.55
N LEU A 101 -4.42 -0.69 16.54
CA LEU A 101 -5.25 -1.83 16.89
C LEU A 101 -5.75 -1.78 18.34
N PRO A 102 -4.93 -1.44 19.35
CA PRO A 102 -5.44 -1.27 20.70
C PRO A 102 -6.50 -0.18 20.84
N SER A 103 -6.37 0.92 20.10
CA SER A 103 -7.38 1.99 20.09
C SER A 103 -8.71 1.52 19.50
N ILE A 104 -8.66 0.83 18.36
CA ILE A 104 -9.85 0.26 17.73
C ILE A 104 -10.53 -0.74 18.67
N ARG A 105 -9.77 -1.63 19.33
CA ARG A 105 -10.32 -2.58 20.31
C ARG A 105 -10.99 -1.90 21.51
N LYS A 106 -10.36 -0.83 22.03
CA LYS A 106 -10.86 -0.13 23.24
C LYS A 106 -12.04 0.80 22.94
N TYR A 107 -11.98 1.53 21.83
CA TYR A 107 -12.87 2.66 21.54
C TYR A 107 -13.69 2.48 20.25
N GLY A 108 -13.41 1.45 19.45
CA GLY A 108 -14.05 1.24 18.15
C GLY A 108 -13.49 2.09 17.00
N TYR A 109 -12.52 2.96 17.26
CA TYR A 109 -11.89 3.82 16.25
C TYR A 109 -10.47 4.20 16.63
N TYR A 110 -9.72 4.73 15.65
CA TYR A 110 -8.43 5.39 15.86
C TYR A 110 -8.50 6.84 15.38
N LYS A 111 -8.11 7.79 16.23
CA LYS A 111 -8.07 9.22 15.90
C LYS A 111 -6.62 9.66 15.72
N PHE A 112 -6.30 10.23 14.56
CA PHE A 112 -5.02 10.88 14.34
C PHE A 112 -4.94 12.17 15.16
N ARG A 113 -3.86 12.34 15.89
CA ARG A 113 -3.65 13.57 16.71
C ARG A 113 -3.16 14.75 15.88
N ASP A 114 -2.66 14.51 14.68
CA ASP A 114 -2.02 15.57 13.89
C ASP A 114 -3.01 16.18 12.88
N SER A 115 -3.34 17.47 13.12
CA SER A 115 -4.23 18.28 12.29
C SER A 115 -3.67 18.60 10.89
N LYS A 116 -2.42 18.24 10.60
CA LYS A 116 -1.78 18.45 9.29
C LYS A 116 -2.18 17.40 8.24
N ILE A 117 -2.67 16.25 8.68
CA ILE A 117 -3.30 15.28 7.78
C ILE A 117 -4.77 15.71 7.65
N LYS A 118 -5.03 16.69 6.80
CA LYS A 118 -6.40 17.03 6.43
C LYS A 118 -7.06 15.78 5.88
N GLN A 119 -8.02 15.27 6.64
CA GLN A 119 -8.95 14.24 6.21
C GLN A 119 -9.80 14.79 5.07
N GLU A 120 -9.35 14.64 3.84
CA GLU A 120 -10.24 14.67 2.71
C GLU A 120 -10.72 13.26 2.45
N VAL A 121 -11.56 12.74 3.32
CA VAL A 121 -12.17 11.43 3.12
C VAL A 121 -13.55 11.40 3.77
N ILE A 122 -14.49 12.16 3.26
CA ILE A 122 -15.90 11.75 3.30
C ILE A 122 -16.58 12.45 2.13
N ILE A 123 -16.73 11.76 1.03
CA ILE A 123 -17.73 12.07 0.04
C ILE A 123 -18.63 10.84 -0.07
N ASP A 124 -19.88 10.99 0.30
CA ASP A 124 -21.01 10.05 0.11
C ASP A 124 -20.94 8.69 0.84
N GLY A 125 -20.47 8.62 2.08
CA GLY A 125 -20.56 7.38 2.86
C GLY A 125 -19.85 6.16 2.26
N LYS A 126 -19.09 6.34 1.19
CA LYS A 126 -18.24 5.32 0.57
C LYS A 126 -16.82 5.57 1.02
N ASN A 127 -16.26 4.59 1.70
CA ASN A 127 -14.84 4.56 2.06
C ASN A 127 -14.00 4.54 0.78
N ILE A 128 -13.71 5.70 0.23
CA ILE A 128 -12.64 5.83 -0.74
C ILE A 128 -11.36 5.70 0.07
N ILE A 129 -10.74 4.53 0.01
CA ILE A 129 -9.42 4.31 0.57
C ILE A 129 -8.52 5.35 -0.07
N ASN A 130 -8.10 6.33 0.72
CA ASN A 130 -7.18 7.34 0.25
C ASN A 130 -5.82 6.66 0.07
N THR A 131 -5.51 6.28 -1.18
CA THR A 131 -4.20 5.70 -1.51
C THR A 131 -3.07 6.66 -1.17
N LYS A 132 -3.32 7.97 -1.15
CA LYS A 132 -2.45 8.99 -0.58
C LYS A 132 -2.18 8.73 0.91
N PHE A 133 -3.15 8.20 1.64
CA PHE A 133 -2.97 7.77 3.02
C PHE A 133 -1.97 6.61 3.14
N LEU A 134 -2.07 5.58 2.31
CA LEU A 134 -1.14 4.44 2.33
C LEU A 134 0.28 4.88 1.94
N VAL A 135 0.41 5.73 0.94
CA VAL A 135 1.70 6.30 0.53
C VAL A 135 2.24 7.24 1.61
N ASN A 136 1.40 8.11 2.18
CA ASN A 136 1.79 9.00 3.27
C ASN A 136 2.10 8.25 4.56
N MET A 137 1.46 7.12 4.84
CA MET A 137 1.80 6.30 6.01
C MET A 137 3.20 5.72 5.93
N LEU A 138 3.67 5.37 4.74
CA LEU A 138 5.07 4.98 4.53
C LEU A 138 6.03 6.17 4.62
N GLN A 139 5.55 7.39 4.38
CA GLN A 139 6.35 8.61 4.28
C GLN A 139 6.28 9.51 5.53
N VAL A 140 5.11 9.66 6.16
CA VAL A 140 4.86 10.65 7.23
C VAL A 140 5.66 10.37 8.50
N LYS A 141 6.05 9.13 8.74
CA LYS A 141 6.94 8.88 9.88
C LYS A 141 8.40 9.19 9.63
N MET A 142 8.80 9.53 8.41
CA MET A 142 10.14 10.09 8.18
C MET A 142 10.27 11.57 8.59
N VAL A 143 9.16 12.27 8.76
CA VAL A 143 9.13 13.72 9.08
C VAL A 143 8.85 14.01 10.57
N ILE A 144 8.37 13.04 11.34
CA ILE A 144 7.99 13.21 12.75
C ILE A 144 9.10 12.72 13.74
N LEU A 145 10.19 12.25 13.21
CA LEU A 145 11.42 11.99 13.95
C LEU A 145 12.48 13.03 13.59
#